data_d5c045ee650363559bb94c4303dbe76d
#
_entry.id   d5c045ee650363559bb94c4303dbe76d
#
_cell.length_a   1.000
_cell.length_b   1.000
_cell.length_c   1.000
_cell.angle_alpha   90.00
_cell.angle_beta   90.00
_cell.angle_gamma   90.00
#
_symmetry.space_group_name_H-M   'P 1'
#
loop_
_entity.id
_entity.type
_entity.pdbx_description
1 polymer ?
#
loop_
_entity_poly.entity_id
_entity_poly.type
_entity_poly.pdbx_seq_one_letter_code
_entity_poly.pdbx_strand_id
1 'polypeptide(L)'
;RIVSLLLVLCLVTALVPAVFAADENEVQILFLDTSDVHGQQFATDYTQDASLSGTHYQSMTRVATYVKEQRAEYKNVFLSDSGDTIQGTPLTYYYAFMKKDVDDPAMKVMRMMDYDMWVVGNHEFNYGMDILQRQLNYLTSESTETESKVGVSMANYLDANTNNDKTRDWKTWNSYAPYVIKEYDGVKVAVMGIGNPNIANWDVPENWKGIYFAGVVETYKHYEAEMKAKADLIVLVSHSGIDGDRLHP
;
A
#
# COMPACT_ATOMS: atom_id res chain seq x y z
N ARG A 1 7.86 50.71 30.43
CA ARG A 1 7.95 49.28 30.84
C ARG A 1 6.63 48.52 30.64
N ILE A 2 5.47 49.09 30.92
CA ILE A 2 4.15 48.46 30.73
C ILE A 2 3.81 48.30 29.23
N VAL A 3 4.13 49.31 28.40
CA VAL A 3 3.91 49.28 26.95
C VAL A 3 4.79 48.22 26.26
N SER A 4 6.04 48.03 26.73
CA SER A 4 6.93 47.01 26.22
C SER A 4 6.45 45.55 26.55
N LEU A 5 5.82 45.38 27.72
CA LEU A 5 5.28 44.09 28.14
C LEU A 5 4.04 43.71 27.31
N LEU A 6 3.18 44.71 27.00
CA LEU A 6 2.02 44.50 26.11
C LEU A 6 2.41 44.15 24.66
N LEU A 7 3.47 44.79 24.14
CA LEU A 7 3.99 44.48 22.80
C LEU A 7 4.60 43.07 22.71
N VAL A 8 5.31 42.61 23.75
CA VAL A 8 5.83 41.24 23.81
C VAL A 8 4.70 40.23 23.94
N LEU A 9 3.66 40.52 24.71
CA LEU A 9 2.50 39.65 24.84
C LEU A 9 1.71 39.54 23.52
N CYS A 10 1.54 40.65 22.78
CA CYS A 10 0.94 40.62 21.43
C CYS A 10 1.80 39.86 20.39
N LEU A 11 3.13 39.93 20.48
CA LEU A 11 4.04 39.19 19.60
C LEU A 11 4.04 37.67 19.89
N VAL A 12 3.89 37.28 21.14
CA VAL A 12 3.81 35.87 21.53
C VAL A 12 2.47 35.26 21.11
N THR A 13 1.38 36.00 21.15
CA THR A 13 0.07 35.54 20.67
C THR A 13 -0.01 35.49 19.13
N ALA A 14 0.81 36.25 18.41
CA ALA A 14 0.89 36.21 16.94
C ALA A 14 1.71 35.03 16.41
N LEU A 15 2.46 34.30 17.27
CA LEU A 15 3.23 33.13 16.96
C LEU A 15 2.51 31.81 17.31
N VAL A 16 1.29 31.86 17.80
CA VAL A 16 0.45 30.65 17.84
C VAL A 16 0.12 30.33 16.39
N PRO A 17 0.57 29.21 15.86
CA PRO A 17 0.11 28.79 14.54
C PRO A 17 -1.41 28.81 14.59
N ALA A 18 -2.03 29.49 13.62
CA ALA A 18 -3.47 29.43 13.46
C ALA A 18 -3.80 27.92 13.27
N VAL A 19 -4.22 27.30 14.34
CA VAL A 19 -4.95 26.06 14.24
C VAL A 19 -6.19 26.47 13.47
N PHE A 20 -6.22 26.20 12.19
CA PHE A 20 -7.46 26.30 11.43
C PHE A 20 -8.41 25.38 12.19
N ALA A 21 -9.36 25.99 12.90
CA ALA A 21 -10.50 25.23 13.40
C ALA A 21 -11.08 24.58 12.14
N ALA A 22 -11.01 23.26 12.07
CA ALA A 22 -11.66 22.53 10.99
C ALA A 22 -13.13 22.98 11.01
N ASP A 23 -13.66 23.38 9.88
CA ASP A 23 -15.08 23.63 9.73
C ASP A 23 -15.81 22.39 10.24
N GLU A 24 -16.85 22.54 11.05
CA GLU A 24 -17.59 21.39 11.61
C GLU A 24 -18.16 20.46 10.50
N ASN A 25 -18.08 20.90 9.25
CA ASN A 25 -18.50 20.15 8.05
C ASN A 25 -17.33 19.56 7.24
N GLU A 26 -16.08 19.66 7.70
CA GLU A 26 -14.91 19.12 6.99
C GLU A 26 -14.40 17.84 7.68
N VAL A 27 -14.19 16.79 6.90
CA VAL A 27 -13.50 15.57 7.33
C VAL A 27 -12.13 15.53 6.68
N GLN A 28 -11.09 15.56 7.51
CA GLN A 28 -9.71 15.40 7.05
C GLN A 28 -9.32 13.93 7.09
N ILE A 29 -8.80 13.42 5.98
CA ILE A 29 -8.30 12.05 5.84
C ILE A 29 -6.89 12.13 5.27
N LEU A 30 -5.91 11.58 5.97
CA LEU A 30 -4.54 11.47 5.52
C LEU A 30 -4.34 10.12 4.83
N PHE A 31 -3.91 10.14 3.56
CA PHE A 31 -3.48 8.95 2.83
C PHE A 31 -1.95 8.88 2.85
N LEU A 32 -1.44 7.77 3.37
CA LEU A 32 -0.03 7.42 3.34
C LEU A 32 0.13 6.18 2.47
N ASP A 33 1.13 6.20 1.60
CA ASP A 33 1.44 5.07 0.74
C ASP A 33 2.94 4.78 0.75
N THR A 34 3.31 3.50 0.77
CA THR A 34 4.65 3.03 0.51
C THR A 34 4.69 2.31 -0.84
N SER A 35 5.81 2.37 -1.52
CA SER A 35 6.04 1.72 -2.80
C SER A 35 7.48 1.27 -2.90
N ASP A 36 7.72 0.18 -3.61
CA ASP A 36 9.07 -0.25 -3.98
C ASP A 36 10.00 -0.40 -2.77
N VAL A 37 9.48 -0.95 -1.68
CA VAL A 37 10.25 -1.19 -0.44
C VAL A 37 11.33 -2.23 -0.66
N HIS A 38 11.11 -3.18 -1.57
CA HIS A 38 12.09 -4.18 -1.99
C HIS A 38 12.77 -4.89 -0.82
N GLY A 39 12.00 -5.21 0.23
CA GLY A 39 12.50 -5.93 1.41
C GLY A 39 13.41 -5.13 2.33
N GLN A 40 13.53 -3.80 2.13
CA GLN A 40 14.39 -2.94 2.94
C GLN A 40 13.76 -2.65 4.31
N GLN A 41 13.99 -3.56 5.27
CA GLN A 41 13.41 -3.46 6.61
C GLN A 41 14.21 -2.54 7.53
N PHE A 42 15.54 -2.52 7.41
CA PHE A 42 16.45 -1.82 8.31
C PHE A 42 17.14 -0.63 7.62
N ALA A 43 17.46 0.39 8.41
CA ALA A 43 18.15 1.60 7.92
C ALA A 43 19.65 1.39 7.65
N THR A 44 20.21 0.24 8.01
CA THR A 44 21.62 -0.11 7.81
C THR A 44 21.74 -1.26 6.82
N ASP A 45 22.76 -1.19 5.98
CA ASP A 45 23.12 -2.30 5.09
C ASP A 45 23.87 -3.37 5.88
N TYR A 46 23.17 -4.44 6.23
CA TYR A 46 23.75 -5.58 6.96
C TYR A 46 24.50 -6.56 6.06
N THR A 47 24.57 -6.30 4.75
CA THR A 47 25.31 -7.12 3.78
C THR A 47 26.77 -6.70 3.65
N GLN A 48 27.15 -5.56 4.24
CA GLN A 48 28.49 -4.99 4.20
C GLN A 48 29.09 -4.88 5.60
N ASP A 49 30.41 -4.74 5.66
CA ASP A 49 31.09 -4.40 6.90
C ASP A 49 30.52 -3.09 7.47
N ALA A 50 30.28 -3.05 8.77
CA ALA A 50 29.67 -1.89 9.43
C ALA A 50 30.49 -0.58 9.24
N SER A 51 31.80 -0.69 9.00
CA SER A 51 32.66 0.46 8.68
C SER A 51 32.47 0.99 7.25
N LEU A 52 31.90 0.16 6.36
CA LEU A 52 31.67 0.47 4.96
C LEU A 52 30.18 0.70 4.67
N SER A 53 29.30 0.29 5.60
CA SER A 53 27.86 0.43 5.42
C SER A 53 27.47 1.91 5.51
N GLY A 54 27.00 2.45 4.39
CA GLY A 54 26.31 3.73 4.38
C GLY A 54 25.00 3.63 5.18
N THR A 55 24.53 4.75 5.69
CA THR A 55 23.16 4.80 6.25
C THR A 55 22.17 4.77 5.11
N HIS A 56 21.42 3.68 4.96
CA HIS A 56 20.28 3.67 4.06
C HIS A 56 19.16 4.51 4.67
N TYR A 57 18.78 5.59 3.99
CA TYR A 57 17.74 6.49 4.46
C TYR A 57 16.34 5.89 4.28
N GLN A 58 16.19 4.92 3.39
CA GLN A 58 14.94 4.22 3.11
C GLN A 58 14.88 2.94 3.95
N SER A 59 13.84 2.77 4.74
CA SER A 59 13.61 1.54 5.50
C SER A 59 12.25 1.54 6.18
N MET A 60 11.67 0.36 6.36
CA MET A 60 10.40 0.19 7.05
C MET A 60 10.45 0.63 8.52
N THR A 61 11.61 0.54 9.18
CA THR A 61 11.76 1.06 10.56
C THR A 61 11.59 2.59 10.63
N ARG A 62 11.99 3.32 9.60
CA ARG A 62 11.75 4.78 9.52
C ARG A 62 10.32 5.10 9.14
N VAL A 63 9.76 4.36 8.19
CA VAL A 63 8.35 4.48 7.82
C VAL A 63 7.47 4.25 9.04
N ALA A 64 7.76 3.22 9.86
CA ALA A 64 7.01 2.94 11.08
C ALA A 64 7.02 4.11 12.08
N THR A 65 8.17 4.78 12.24
CA THR A 65 8.27 5.97 13.09
C THR A 65 7.40 7.10 12.54
N TYR A 66 7.50 7.39 11.25
CA TYR A 66 6.72 8.43 10.60
C TYR A 66 5.21 8.16 10.66
N VAL A 67 4.78 6.93 10.35
CA VAL A 67 3.36 6.54 10.43
C VAL A 67 2.82 6.71 11.85
N LYS A 68 3.61 6.34 12.87
CA LYS A 68 3.23 6.53 14.27
C LYS A 68 3.04 8.01 14.63
N GLU A 69 3.93 8.89 14.15
CA GLU A 69 3.82 10.34 14.35
C GLU A 69 2.58 10.88 13.64
N GLN A 70 2.33 10.48 12.40
CA GLN A 70 1.15 10.92 11.66
C GLN A 70 -0.17 10.45 12.29
N ARG A 71 -0.23 9.22 12.80
CA ARG A 71 -1.42 8.72 13.53
C ARG A 71 -1.64 9.39 14.89
N ALA A 72 -0.61 10.00 15.46
CA ALA A 72 -0.76 10.83 16.67
C ALA A 72 -1.28 12.24 16.35
N GLU A 73 -1.03 12.74 15.14
CA GLU A 73 -1.43 14.08 14.69
C GLU A 73 -2.80 14.06 13.99
N TYR A 74 -3.05 13.06 13.14
CA TYR A 74 -4.26 12.96 12.33
C TYR A 74 -5.17 11.86 12.86
N LYS A 75 -6.45 12.19 13.03
CA LYS A 75 -7.48 11.23 13.49
C LYS A 75 -7.74 10.13 12.49
N ASN A 76 -7.83 10.48 11.21
CA ASN A 76 -8.19 9.60 10.12
C ASN A 76 -6.98 9.37 9.21
N VAL A 77 -6.39 8.19 9.26
CA VAL A 77 -5.23 7.82 8.44
C VAL A 77 -5.55 6.53 7.70
N PHE A 78 -5.33 6.53 6.39
CA PHE A 78 -5.30 5.34 5.56
C PHE A 78 -3.86 5.06 5.17
N LEU A 79 -3.37 3.85 5.45
CA LEU A 79 -2.02 3.43 5.12
C LEU A 79 -2.07 2.27 4.11
N SER A 80 -1.51 2.49 2.93
CA SER A 80 -1.40 1.48 1.88
C SER A 80 0.05 1.21 1.48
N ASP A 81 0.22 0.11 0.77
CA ASP A 81 1.45 -0.20 0.05
C ASP A 81 1.07 -0.57 -1.39
N SER A 82 1.68 0.11 -2.35
CA SER A 82 1.38 -0.06 -3.77
C SER A 82 2.18 -1.16 -4.46
N GLY A 83 2.99 -1.94 -3.72
CA GLY A 83 3.66 -3.13 -4.22
C GLY A 83 5.17 -3.02 -4.37
N ASP A 84 5.77 -4.08 -4.89
CA ASP A 84 7.21 -4.30 -4.94
C ASP A 84 7.85 -4.32 -3.54
N THR A 85 7.20 -5.05 -2.65
CA THR A 85 7.53 -5.11 -1.22
C THR A 85 8.49 -6.24 -0.88
N ILE A 86 8.29 -7.44 -1.49
CA ILE A 86 8.87 -8.69 -0.97
C ILE A 86 10.21 -9.09 -1.61
N GLN A 87 10.50 -8.65 -2.82
CA GLN A 87 11.71 -9.04 -3.53
C GLN A 87 12.75 -7.93 -3.47
N GLY A 88 14.01 -8.23 -3.09
CA GLY A 88 15.11 -7.27 -3.22
C GLY A 88 16.24 -7.40 -2.21
N THR A 89 16.05 -8.03 -1.04
CA THR A 89 17.11 -8.18 -0.04
C THR A 89 17.39 -9.66 0.29
N PRO A 90 18.61 -9.97 0.78
CA PRO A 90 18.91 -11.31 1.28
C PRO A 90 17.97 -11.76 2.41
N LEU A 91 17.46 -10.83 3.21
CA LEU A 91 16.51 -11.12 4.27
C LEU A 91 15.22 -11.71 3.70
N THR A 92 14.56 -11.01 2.78
CA THR A 92 13.31 -11.49 2.19
C THR A 92 13.52 -12.75 1.36
N TYR A 93 14.64 -12.86 0.63
CA TYR A 93 15.00 -14.09 -0.07
C TYR A 93 15.13 -15.29 0.88
N TYR A 94 15.81 -15.11 2.02
CA TYR A 94 15.99 -16.17 3.02
C TYR A 94 14.65 -16.70 3.53
N TYR A 95 13.72 -15.82 3.91
CA TYR A 95 12.41 -16.23 4.40
C TYR A 95 11.47 -16.73 3.28
N ALA A 96 11.67 -16.26 2.06
CA ALA A 96 10.92 -16.79 0.92
C ALA A 96 11.29 -18.24 0.61
N PHE A 97 12.57 -18.59 0.57
CA PHE A 97 13.04 -19.88 0.05
C PHE A 97 13.61 -20.83 1.09
N MET A 98 14.30 -20.33 2.10
CA MET A 98 15.07 -21.16 3.04
C MET A 98 14.38 -21.36 4.38
N LYS A 99 13.56 -20.39 4.84
CA LYS A 99 12.89 -20.44 6.13
C LYS A 99 11.37 -20.32 5.97
N LYS A 100 10.80 -21.24 5.22
CA LYS A 100 9.37 -21.23 4.83
C LYS A 100 8.40 -21.58 5.97
N ASP A 101 8.91 -22.09 7.09
CA ASP A 101 8.16 -22.50 8.27
C ASP A 101 7.85 -21.34 9.24
N VAL A 102 8.29 -20.16 8.93
CA VAL A 102 8.00 -18.94 9.71
C VAL A 102 7.44 -17.85 8.79
N ASP A 103 6.79 -16.87 9.40
CA ASP A 103 6.19 -15.75 8.71
C ASP A 103 7.26 -14.87 8.04
N ASP A 104 6.93 -14.33 6.88
CA ASP A 104 7.80 -13.39 6.18
C ASP A 104 7.91 -12.09 6.97
N PRO A 105 9.13 -11.60 7.27
CA PRO A 105 9.31 -10.41 8.10
C PRO A 105 8.73 -9.14 7.47
N ALA A 106 8.71 -9.00 6.15
CA ALA A 106 8.11 -7.85 5.48
C ALA A 106 6.60 -7.84 5.70
N MET A 107 5.94 -8.98 5.50
CA MET A 107 4.51 -9.12 5.71
C MET A 107 4.12 -8.96 7.19
N LYS A 108 4.97 -9.45 8.10
CA LYS A 108 4.78 -9.26 9.53
C LYS A 108 4.84 -7.79 9.93
N VAL A 109 5.80 -7.05 9.41
CA VAL A 109 5.94 -5.61 9.65
C VAL A 109 4.70 -4.86 9.15
N MET A 110 4.16 -5.18 7.97
CA MET A 110 2.93 -4.57 7.47
C MET A 110 1.75 -4.79 8.41
N ARG A 111 1.57 -5.99 8.93
CA ARG A 111 0.52 -6.31 9.91
C ARG A 111 0.71 -5.58 11.24
N MET A 112 1.95 -5.50 11.75
CA MET A 112 2.28 -4.78 13.00
C MET A 112 2.14 -3.27 12.86
N MET A 113 2.32 -2.73 11.64
CA MET A 113 2.13 -1.31 11.33
C MET A 113 0.68 -0.95 11.01
N ASP A 114 -0.22 -1.92 11.02
CA ASP A 114 -1.65 -1.72 10.75
C ASP A 114 -1.88 -1.10 9.37
N TYR A 115 -1.30 -1.72 8.33
CA TYR A 115 -1.61 -1.35 6.95
C TYR A 115 -3.08 -1.65 6.65
N ASP A 116 -3.75 -0.71 6.00
CA ASP A 116 -5.14 -0.88 5.58
C ASP A 116 -5.25 -1.72 4.31
N MET A 117 -4.30 -1.56 3.38
CA MET A 117 -4.35 -2.24 2.09
C MET A 117 -2.97 -2.46 1.49
N TRP A 118 -2.82 -3.58 0.79
CA TRP A 118 -1.69 -3.92 -0.07
C TRP A 118 -2.14 -4.15 -1.51
N VAL A 119 -1.37 -3.62 -2.45
CA VAL A 119 -1.50 -3.89 -3.89
C VAL A 119 -0.29 -4.71 -4.33
N VAL A 120 -0.51 -5.76 -5.09
CA VAL A 120 0.58 -6.63 -5.59
C VAL A 120 1.25 -5.95 -6.78
N GLY A 121 2.54 -5.65 -6.66
CA GLY A 121 3.39 -5.10 -7.72
C GLY A 121 3.93 -6.19 -8.66
N ASN A 122 4.87 -5.83 -9.52
CA ASN A 122 5.44 -6.79 -10.47
C ASN A 122 6.52 -7.69 -9.84
N HIS A 123 7.29 -7.19 -8.89
CA HIS A 123 8.32 -7.99 -8.23
C HIS A 123 7.79 -9.01 -7.22
N GLU A 124 6.53 -8.95 -6.85
CA GLU A 124 5.87 -9.98 -6.07
C GLU A 124 5.79 -11.32 -6.80
N PHE A 125 5.76 -11.29 -8.13
CA PHE A 125 5.70 -12.51 -8.96
C PHE A 125 7.05 -13.21 -9.11
N ASN A 126 8.17 -12.52 -8.93
CA ASN A 126 9.51 -13.08 -9.17
C ASN A 126 9.87 -14.26 -8.27
N TYR A 127 9.23 -14.42 -7.14
CA TYR A 127 9.41 -15.58 -6.25
C TYR A 127 8.44 -16.72 -6.53
N GLY A 128 7.53 -16.53 -7.50
CA GLY A 128 6.54 -17.51 -7.94
C GLY A 128 5.27 -17.54 -7.09
N MET A 129 4.24 -18.15 -7.66
CA MET A 129 2.86 -18.11 -7.11
C MET A 129 2.73 -18.71 -5.71
N ASP A 130 3.49 -19.76 -5.38
CA ASP A 130 3.40 -20.43 -4.08
C ASP A 130 3.85 -19.50 -2.94
N ILE A 131 4.91 -18.71 -3.19
CA ILE A 131 5.42 -17.75 -2.21
C ILE A 131 4.46 -16.58 -2.08
N LEU A 132 4.02 -16.01 -3.20
CA LEU A 132 3.04 -14.94 -3.21
C LEU A 132 1.76 -15.35 -2.46
N GLN A 133 1.22 -16.54 -2.75
CA GLN A 133 0.01 -17.02 -2.09
C GLN A 133 0.20 -17.20 -0.57
N ARG A 134 1.37 -17.68 -0.14
CA ARG A 134 1.69 -17.80 1.30
C ARG A 134 1.66 -16.43 1.99
N GLN A 135 2.24 -15.41 1.36
CA GLN A 135 2.26 -14.04 1.88
C GLN A 135 0.87 -13.41 1.92
N LEU A 136 0.10 -13.59 0.86
CA LEU A 136 -1.30 -13.15 0.80
C LEU A 136 -2.15 -13.80 1.90
N ASN A 137 -2.00 -15.11 2.11
CA ASN A 137 -2.72 -15.83 3.15
C ASN A 137 -2.36 -15.31 4.56
N TYR A 138 -1.08 -14.99 4.78
CA TYR A 138 -0.65 -14.41 6.05
C TYR A 138 -1.21 -13.02 6.27
N LEU A 139 -1.11 -12.12 5.27
CA LEU A 139 -1.62 -10.75 5.37
C LEU A 139 -3.13 -10.70 5.64
N THR A 140 -3.89 -11.58 4.99
CA THR A 140 -5.35 -11.61 5.09
C THR A 140 -5.87 -12.50 6.23
N SER A 141 -5.00 -13.13 7.02
CA SER A 141 -5.40 -13.92 8.17
C SER A 141 -6.01 -13.05 9.28
N GLU A 142 -6.76 -13.68 10.18
CA GLU A 142 -7.41 -12.95 11.27
C GLU A 142 -6.42 -12.14 12.11
N SER A 143 -6.88 -11.00 12.61
CA SER A 143 -6.08 -10.12 13.47
C SER A 143 -5.76 -10.80 14.80
N THR A 144 -4.60 -10.47 15.35
CA THR A 144 -4.17 -10.86 16.70
C THR A 144 -4.09 -9.63 17.60
N GLU A 145 -3.59 -9.78 18.83
CA GLU A 145 -3.38 -8.63 19.74
C GLU A 145 -2.34 -7.62 19.22
N THR A 146 -1.40 -8.07 18.37
CA THR A 146 -0.26 -7.26 17.92
C THR A 146 -0.16 -7.10 16.42
N GLU A 147 -1.04 -7.76 15.66
CA GLU A 147 -1.01 -7.78 14.21
C GLU A 147 -2.41 -7.65 13.63
N SER A 148 -2.61 -6.65 12.78
CA SER A 148 -3.87 -6.41 12.09
C SER A 148 -3.96 -7.20 10.78
N LYS A 149 -5.17 -7.53 10.39
CA LYS A 149 -5.45 -8.04 9.04
C LYS A 149 -5.26 -6.91 8.03
N VAL A 150 -4.50 -7.18 6.98
CA VAL A 150 -4.31 -6.25 5.87
C VAL A 150 -5.27 -6.59 4.73
N GLY A 151 -5.97 -5.60 4.21
CA GLY A 151 -6.77 -5.74 3.00
C GLY A 151 -5.86 -5.96 1.78
N VAL A 152 -6.34 -6.71 0.81
CA VAL A 152 -5.64 -6.89 -0.48
C VAL A 152 -6.60 -6.50 -1.59
N SER A 153 -6.16 -5.63 -2.47
CA SER A 153 -6.93 -5.22 -3.64
C SER A 153 -6.11 -5.39 -4.90
N MET A 154 -6.68 -6.13 -5.85
CA MET A 154 -6.08 -6.47 -7.14
C MET A 154 -7.16 -6.42 -8.21
N ALA A 155 -7.73 -5.24 -8.45
CA ALA A 155 -8.93 -5.09 -9.27
C ALA A 155 -8.76 -5.59 -10.70
N ASN A 156 -7.57 -5.44 -11.27
CA ASN A 156 -7.26 -5.82 -12.65
C ASN A 156 -6.52 -7.17 -12.78
N TYR A 157 -6.30 -7.91 -11.69
CA TYR A 157 -5.77 -9.27 -11.73
C TYR A 157 -6.94 -10.25 -11.72
N LEU A 158 -7.33 -10.71 -12.90
CA LEU A 158 -8.54 -11.51 -13.09
C LEU A 158 -8.21 -13.00 -13.20
N ASP A 159 -9.17 -13.84 -12.86
CA ASP A 159 -9.08 -15.30 -13.05
C ASP A 159 -8.99 -15.64 -14.54
N ALA A 160 -7.85 -16.16 -15.00
CA ALA A 160 -7.62 -16.50 -16.41
C ALA A 160 -8.51 -17.61 -16.94
N ASN A 161 -9.20 -18.37 -16.07
CA ASN A 161 -10.16 -19.39 -16.54
C ASN A 161 -11.43 -18.77 -17.13
N THR A 162 -11.78 -17.55 -16.72
CA THR A 162 -13.02 -16.88 -17.11
C THR A 162 -12.79 -15.54 -17.82
N ASN A 163 -11.54 -15.09 -17.85
CA ASN A 163 -11.17 -13.82 -18.48
C ASN A 163 -10.05 -14.01 -19.50
N ASN A 164 -10.18 -13.35 -20.65
CA ASN A 164 -9.20 -13.31 -21.73
C ASN A 164 -9.49 -12.09 -22.63
N ASP A 165 -8.75 -11.90 -23.72
CA ASP A 165 -8.92 -10.73 -24.62
C ASP A 165 -10.32 -10.57 -25.23
N LYS A 166 -11.11 -11.64 -25.27
CA LYS A 166 -12.45 -11.66 -25.87
C LYS A 166 -13.58 -11.75 -24.84
N THR A 167 -13.29 -12.21 -23.65
CA THR A 167 -14.29 -12.48 -22.60
C THR A 167 -13.85 -11.86 -21.29
N ARG A 168 -14.75 -11.12 -20.66
CA ARG A 168 -14.56 -10.50 -19.34
C ARG A 168 -15.77 -10.78 -18.47
N ASP A 169 -15.59 -11.60 -17.43
CA ASP A 169 -16.58 -11.75 -16.35
C ASP A 169 -16.20 -10.96 -15.09
N TRP A 170 -15.03 -10.35 -15.10
CA TRP A 170 -14.48 -9.50 -14.04
C TRP A 170 -14.27 -10.22 -12.70
N LYS A 171 -14.27 -11.53 -12.71
CA LYS A 171 -13.89 -12.30 -11.53
C LYS A 171 -12.40 -12.10 -11.25
N THR A 172 -12.09 -11.50 -10.12
CA THR A 172 -10.70 -11.30 -9.68
C THR A 172 -10.03 -12.63 -9.35
N TRP A 173 -8.72 -12.69 -9.54
CA TRP A 173 -7.91 -13.85 -9.16
C TRP A 173 -8.11 -14.16 -7.67
N ASN A 174 -8.33 -15.44 -7.34
CA ASN A 174 -8.64 -15.91 -5.99
C ASN A 174 -9.79 -15.17 -5.27
N SER A 175 -10.64 -14.47 -6.02
CA SER A 175 -11.76 -13.69 -5.48
C SER A 175 -11.34 -12.58 -4.48
N TYR A 176 -10.12 -12.04 -4.63
CA TYR A 176 -9.73 -10.84 -3.87
C TYR A 176 -10.63 -9.66 -4.20
N ALA A 177 -10.85 -8.83 -3.20
CA ALA A 177 -11.72 -7.67 -3.38
C ALA A 177 -11.16 -6.71 -4.44
N PRO A 178 -11.96 -6.20 -5.39
CA PRO A 178 -11.50 -5.22 -6.35
C PRO A 178 -11.21 -3.86 -5.69
N TYR A 179 -11.83 -3.57 -4.56
CA TYR A 179 -11.59 -2.37 -3.74
C TYR A 179 -12.00 -2.64 -2.30
N VAL A 180 -11.51 -1.82 -1.38
CA VAL A 180 -11.92 -1.79 0.03
C VAL A 180 -12.71 -0.52 0.30
N ILE A 181 -13.63 -0.55 1.27
CA ILE A 181 -14.35 0.64 1.73
C ILE A 181 -13.98 0.89 3.19
N LYS A 182 -13.56 2.11 3.49
CA LYS A 182 -13.34 2.61 4.85
C LYS A 182 -14.26 3.81 5.10
N GLU A 183 -14.71 3.95 6.34
CA GLU A 183 -15.52 5.09 6.76
C GLU A 183 -14.77 5.91 7.81
N TYR A 184 -14.72 7.21 7.59
CA TYR A 184 -14.06 8.19 8.45
C TYR A 184 -15.03 9.32 8.75
N ASP A 185 -15.50 9.41 10.00
CA ASP A 185 -16.42 10.45 10.46
C ASP A 185 -17.66 10.63 9.55
N GLY A 186 -18.19 9.50 9.06
CA GLY A 186 -19.37 9.48 8.17
C GLY A 186 -19.05 9.59 6.68
N VAL A 187 -17.78 9.88 6.30
CA VAL A 187 -17.33 9.88 4.90
C VAL A 187 -16.83 8.50 4.52
N LYS A 188 -17.43 7.90 3.50
CA LYS A 188 -17.02 6.60 2.95
C LYS A 188 -16.04 6.78 1.80
N VAL A 189 -14.92 6.08 1.89
CA VAL A 189 -13.89 6.07 0.86
C VAL A 189 -13.76 4.68 0.27
N ALA A 190 -13.93 4.56 -1.05
CA ALA A 190 -13.57 3.35 -1.79
C ALA A 190 -12.13 3.47 -2.26
N VAL A 191 -11.29 2.52 -1.88
CA VAL A 191 -9.87 2.47 -2.28
C VAL A 191 -9.66 1.24 -3.16
N MET A 192 -9.34 1.45 -4.42
CA MET A 192 -9.11 0.41 -5.43
C MET A 192 -7.63 0.23 -5.68
N GLY A 193 -7.14 -1.00 -5.55
CA GLY A 193 -5.78 -1.40 -5.92
C GLY A 193 -5.70 -1.83 -7.39
N ILE A 194 -4.73 -1.30 -8.11
CA ILE A 194 -4.47 -1.62 -9.52
C ILE A 194 -2.99 -1.88 -9.72
N GLY A 195 -2.65 -3.05 -10.23
CA GLY A 195 -1.28 -3.38 -10.63
C GLY A 195 -1.01 -3.10 -12.11
N ASN A 196 0.26 -3.23 -12.51
CA ASN A 196 0.68 -2.98 -13.87
C ASN A 196 0.33 -4.16 -14.79
N PRO A 197 -0.45 -3.97 -15.86
CA PRO A 197 -0.79 -5.04 -16.79
C PRO A 197 0.40 -5.57 -17.59
N ASN A 198 1.53 -4.85 -17.66
CA ASN A 198 2.74 -5.28 -18.37
C ASN A 198 3.52 -6.41 -17.68
N ILE A 199 3.13 -6.84 -16.50
CA ILE A 199 3.73 -8.01 -15.82
C ILE A 199 3.79 -9.21 -16.77
N ALA A 200 2.76 -9.43 -17.58
CA ALA A 200 2.73 -10.50 -18.57
C ALA A 200 3.85 -10.42 -19.63
N ASN A 201 4.43 -9.21 -19.84
CA ASN A 201 5.53 -8.98 -20.77
C ASN A 201 6.90 -8.98 -20.07
N TRP A 202 6.93 -8.76 -18.75
CA TRP A 202 8.17 -8.59 -17.98
C TRP A 202 8.61 -9.85 -17.27
N ASP A 203 7.69 -10.75 -16.99
CA ASP A 203 7.97 -11.97 -16.24
C ASP A 203 7.50 -13.22 -17.01
N VAL A 204 8.07 -14.38 -16.65
CA VAL A 204 7.76 -15.66 -17.30
C VAL A 204 6.35 -16.14 -16.91
N PRO A 205 5.60 -16.78 -17.81
CA PRO A 205 4.21 -17.17 -17.56
C PRO A 205 4.00 -18.06 -16.33
N GLU A 206 5.02 -18.83 -15.94
CA GLU A 206 4.98 -19.69 -14.77
C GLU A 206 4.82 -18.89 -13.47
N ASN A 207 5.37 -17.67 -13.43
CA ASN A 207 5.38 -16.82 -12.24
C ASN A 207 4.03 -16.12 -11.96
N TRP A 208 3.15 -16.02 -12.99
CA TRP A 208 1.81 -15.43 -12.87
C TRP A 208 0.70 -16.34 -13.38
N LYS A 209 0.94 -17.65 -13.30
CA LYS A 209 0.01 -18.66 -13.80
C LYS A 209 -1.39 -18.51 -13.19
N GLY A 210 -2.39 -18.47 -14.04
CA GLY A 210 -3.81 -18.39 -13.64
C GLY A 210 -4.34 -16.96 -13.53
N ILE A 211 -3.51 -15.97 -13.84
CA ILE A 211 -3.92 -14.55 -13.83
C ILE A 211 -4.06 -14.05 -15.27
N TYR A 212 -5.09 -13.28 -15.52
CA TYR A 212 -5.24 -12.40 -16.68
C TYR A 212 -5.14 -10.94 -16.20
N PHE A 213 -4.23 -10.18 -16.76
CA PHE A 213 -4.02 -8.78 -16.42
C PHE A 213 -4.89 -7.88 -17.31
N ALA A 214 -5.94 -7.29 -16.75
CA ALA A 214 -6.80 -6.34 -17.45
C ALA A 214 -6.17 -4.93 -17.46
N GLY A 215 -6.56 -4.12 -18.44
CA GLY A 215 -6.09 -2.74 -18.53
C GLY A 215 -6.62 -1.86 -17.40
N VAL A 216 -5.82 -0.89 -16.97
CA VAL A 216 -6.12 0.00 -15.82
C VAL A 216 -7.44 0.75 -16.05
N VAL A 217 -7.58 1.40 -17.20
CA VAL A 217 -8.74 2.25 -17.51
C VAL A 217 -10.03 1.43 -17.65
N GLU A 218 -9.96 0.27 -18.30
CA GLU A 218 -11.15 -0.60 -18.44
C GLU A 218 -11.61 -1.14 -17.09
N THR A 219 -10.65 -1.50 -16.22
CA THR A 219 -10.94 -1.96 -14.85
C THR A 219 -11.64 -0.88 -14.03
N TYR A 220 -11.09 0.34 -14.01
CA TYR A 220 -11.72 1.44 -13.31
C TYR A 220 -13.16 1.69 -13.81
N LYS A 221 -13.33 1.78 -15.14
CA LYS A 221 -14.67 2.00 -15.74
C LYS A 221 -15.68 0.92 -15.38
N HIS A 222 -15.22 -0.33 -15.21
CA HIS A 222 -16.10 -1.42 -14.82
C HIS A 222 -16.66 -1.22 -13.40
N TYR A 223 -15.82 -0.83 -12.44
CA TYR A 223 -16.21 -0.69 -11.03
C TYR A 223 -16.68 0.72 -10.65
N GLU A 224 -16.50 1.73 -11.49
CA GLU A 224 -16.75 3.14 -11.19
C GLU A 224 -18.18 3.39 -10.67
N ALA A 225 -19.18 2.89 -11.37
CA ALA A 225 -20.59 3.10 -11.00
C ALA A 225 -20.92 2.46 -9.65
N GLU A 226 -20.38 1.27 -9.40
CA GLU A 226 -20.59 0.56 -8.12
C GLU A 226 -19.92 1.30 -6.97
N MET A 227 -18.67 1.74 -7.14
CA MET A 227 -17.95 2.50 -6.11
C MET A 227 -18.64 3.83 -5.80
N LYS A 228 -19.06 4.57 -6.83
CA LYS A 228 -19.83 5.83 -6.66
C LYS A 228 -21.14 5.65 -5.93
N ALA A 229 -21.77 4.48 -6.04
CA ALA A 229 -23.00 4.18 -5.31
C ALA A 229 -22.77 3.83 -3.83
N LYS A 230 -21.53 3.47 -3.45
CA LYS A 230 -21.20 2.97 -2.12
C LYS A 230 -20.31 3.91 -1.31
N ALA A 231 -19.66 4.88 -1.95
CA ALA A 231 -18.68 5.74 -1.31
C ALA A 231 -18.77 7.18 -1.83
N ASP A 232 -18.38 8.11 -0.96
CA ASP A 232 -18.36 9.54 -1.22
C ASP A 232 -17.08 9.97 -1.96
N LEU A 233 -15.98 9.23 -1.77
CA LEU A 233 -14.67 9.45 -2.38
C LEU A 233 -14.14 8.14 -2.95
N ILE A 234 -13.50 8.22 -4.12
CA ILE A 234 -12.77 7.11 -4.75
C ILE A 234 -11.29 7.45 -4.80
N VAL A 235 -10.46 6.55 -4.31
CA VAL A 235 -9.00 6.63 -4.37
C VAL A 235 -8.47 5.43 -5.13
N LEU A 236 -7.50 5.66 -6.02
CA LEU A 236 -6.76 4.61 -6.72
C LEU A 236 -5.36 4.52 -6.13
N VAL A 237 -4.97 3.33 -5.71
CA VAL A 237 -3.60 2.98 -5.34
C VAL A 237 -3.07 2.11 -6.47
N SER A 238 -2.05 2.58 -7.17
CA SER A 238 -1.63 1.93 -8.40
C SER A 238 -0.12 1.70 -8.44
N HIS A 239 0.26 0.46 -8.70
CA HIS A 239 1.64 0.10 -9.03
C HIS A 239 1.89 0.29 -10.52
N SER A 240 1.96 1.56 -10.96
CA SER A 240 2.22 1.93 -12.35
C SER A 240 2.81 3.33 -12.44
N GLY A 241 3.46 3.67 -13.56
CA GLY A 241 3.95 5.03 -13.80
C GLY A 241 2.82 6.05 -14.00
N ILE A 242 3.10 7.32 -13.69
CA ILE A 242 2.13 8.42 -13.83
C ILE A 242 1.80 8.67 -15.30
N ASP A 243 2.77 8.49 -16.20
CA ASP A 243 2.61 8.80 -17.64
C ASP A 243 1.94 7.67 -18.44
N GLY A 244 1.54 6.59 -17.76
CA GLY A 244 1.22 5.33 -18.42
C GLY A 244 2.46 4.74 -19.10
N ASP A 245 2.42 3.47 -19.46
CA ASP A 245 3.44 2.91 -20.32
C ASP A 245 3.22 3.39 -21.74
N ARG A 246 4.17 4.19 -22.29
CA ARG A 246 4.12 4.69 -23.67
C ARG A 246 4.10 3.58 -24.72
N LEU A 247 4.45 2.36 -24.33
CA LEU A 247 4.45 1.19 -25.20
C LEU A 247 3.06 0.55 -25.32
N HIS A 248 2.15 0.88 -24.40
CA HIS A 248 0.79 0.30 -24.33
C HIS A 248 -0.19 1.38 -23.88
N PRO A 249 -0.56 2.33 -24.81
CA PRO A 249 -1.50 3.42 -24.53
C PRO A 249 -2.92 2.94 -24.21
#